data_4f3e3fd1366e81bc895f4eb9150674f2
#
_entry.id   4f3e3fd1366e81bc895f4eb9150674f2
#
_cell.length_a   1.000
_cell.length_b   1.000
_cell.length_c   1.000
_cell.angle_alpha   90.00
_cell.angle_beta   90.00
_cell.angle_gamma   90.00
#
_symmetry.space_group_name_H-M   'P 1'
#
loop_
_entity.id
_entity.type
_entity.pdbx_description
1 polymer ?
#
loop_
_entity_poly.entity_id
_entity_poly.type
_entity_poly.pdbx_seq_one_letter_code
_entity_poly.pdbx_strand_id
1 'polypeptide(L)'
;MLHPMEVIHKAIKSYGIDAISLFISFISVIAIASFILWDANLAKTIIDNIYSLVVSYFGSSYLILAIVSFLFLIILATSNYGKYILGGKDTSPEFSYFSWIGMLFCSGIGGGIIYWSGVEWAYYVGIPQFSIEAYSSEAYSLATAYGLFHWGLSAWSIYGIPAIALSIAFYKYNLNSLRLSSSLKGLGIPDIESSYFGRFIDLIFILATVGAAGGTIGSYIPMLSSGFTDLFNINNGLHINIGVILLCVALYGYSVYKGLENGIKILSNFNLILALVFLCLIVVSADFKELLKLSVSGIQYSFSYFWSMSTLGISEPSDFAKEWTIFYWAWWVAFGPLVGLFIARISKGRSLRQVIIGMLFFGTLGTWLFYLVLGGYSMNGELNNEINVCLLYTSDAADE
;
A
#
# COMPACT_ATOMS: atom_id res chain seq x y z
N MET A 1 40.27 -7.26 17.15
CA MET A 1 38.91 -6.77 16.90
C MET A 1 39.02 -5.68 15.85
N LEU A 2 38.31 -5.80 14.72
CA LEU A 2 38.28 -4.74 13.70
C LEU A 2 37.61 -3.51 14.30
N HIS A 3 38.11 -2.32 13.96
CA HIS A 3 37.50 -1.07 14.38
C HIS A 3 36.06 -1.01 13.85
N PRO A 4 35.04 -0.56 14.64
CA PRO A 4 33.64 -0.52 14.20
C PRO A 4 33.43 0.10 12.82
N MET A 5 34.18 1.13 12.47
CA MET A 5 34.18 1.78 11.14
C MET A 5 34.65 0.84 10.01
N GLU A 6 35.61 -0.04 10.27
CA GLU A 6 36.08 -1.01 9.26
C GLU A 6 35.06 -2.11 9.02
N VAL A 7 34.34 -2.53 10.07
CA VAL A 7 33.23 -3.50 9.94
C VAL A 7 32.10 -2.90 9.10
N ILE A 8 31.71 -1.64 9.37
CA ILE A 8 30.69 -0.92 8.60
C ILE A 8 31.14 -0.73 7.15
N HIS A 9 32.39 -0.30 6.92
CA HIS A 9 32.92 -0.12 5.58
C HIS A 9 32.96 -1.43 4.78
N LYS A 10 33.37 -2.52 5.41
CA LYS A 10 33.39 -3.85 4.82
C LYS A 10 31.98 -4.35 4.48
N ALA A 11 31.01 -4.14 5.37
CA ALA A 11 29.60 -4.46 5.14
C ALA A 11 29.01 -3.64 3.98
N ILE A 12 29.19 -2.32 3.97
CA ILE A 12 28.76 -1.41 2.89
C ILE A 12 29.27 -1.92 1.52
N LYS A 13 30.57 -2.26 1.46
CA LYS A 13 31.21 -2.76 0.23
C LYS A 13 30.71 -4.16 -0.17
N SER A 14 30.49 -5.06 0.79
CA SER A 14 30.06 -6.44 0.52
C SER A 14 28.60 -6.53 0.05
N TYR A 15 27.74 -5.61 0.51
CA TYR A 15 26.33 -5.55 0.10
C TYR A 15 26.05 -4.59 -1.07
N GLY A 16 27.08 -3.97 -1.64
CA GLY A 16 26.94 -3.03 -2.76
C GLY A 16 26.15 -1.78 -2.41
N ILE A 17 26.17 -1.37 -1.13
CA ILE A 17 25.45 -0.19 -0.65
C ILE A 17 26.20 1.08 -1.08
N ASP A 18 25.50 2.03 -1.71
CA ASP A 18 26.04 3.35 -1.96
C ASP A 18 26.02 4.18 -0.67
N ALA A 19 27.19 4.31 -0.04
CA ALA A 19 27.35 5.03 1.22
C ALA A 19 26.91 6.51 1.13
N ILE A 20 27.09 7.15 -0.05
CA ILE A 20 26.69 8.55 -0.26
C ILE A 20 25.17 8.67 -0.23
N SER A 21 24.47 7.84 -1.02
CA SER A 21 23.00 7.83 -1.04
C SER A 21 22.42 7.49 0.33
N LEU A 22 22.99 6.51 1.04
CA LEU A 22 22.58 6.14 2.39
C LEU A 22 22.70 7.31 3.36
N PHE A 23 23.88 7.97 3.38
CA PHE A 23 24.15 9.09 4.29
C PHE A 23 23.23 10.29 4.00
N ILE A 24 23.09 10.68 2.73
CA ILE A 24 22.21 11.79 2.34
C ILE A 24 20.75 11.49 2.72
N SER A 25 20.27 10.28 2.45
CA SER A 25 18.90 9.87 2.81
C SER A 25 18.67 9.92 4.32
N PHE A 26 19.62 9.39 5.09
CA PHE A 26 19.54 9.40 6.56
C PHE A 26 19.51 10.82 7.14
N ILE A 27 20.39 11.70 6.67
CA ILE A 27 20.40 13.12 7.09
C ILE A 27 19.10 13.82 6.68
N SER A 28 18.61 13.57 5.46
CA SER A 28 17.36 14.17 4.98
C SER A 28 16.16 13.75 5.83
N VAL A 29 16.05 12.46 6.17
CA VAL A 29 14.97 11.94 7.05
C VAL A 29 15.05 12.57 8.44
N ILE A 30 16.25 12.65 9.05
CA ILE A 30 16.43 13.28 10.35
C ILE A 30 16.08 14.77 10.29
N ALA A 31 16.53 15.49 9.25
CA ALA A 31 16.24 16.91 9.11
C ALA A 31 14.73 17.18 8.98
N ILE A 32 14.02 16.39 8.16
CA ILE A 32 12.57 16.50 8.00
C ILE A 32 11.86 16.17 9.33
N ALA A 33 12.21 15.08 9.99
CA ALA A 33 11.61 14.70 11.27
C ALA A 33 11.87 15.75 12.35
N SER A 34 13.10 16.27 12.43
CA SER A 34 13.45 17.35 13.38
C SER A 34 12.66 18.63 13.11
N PHE A 35 12.46 18.97 11.84
CA PHE A 35 11.67 20.14 11.47
C PHE A 35 10.19 19.97 11.87
N ILE A 36 9.59 18.80 11.61
CA ILE A 36 8.20 18.50 12.02
C ILE A 36 8.06 18.59 13.55
N LEU A 37 9.02 18.06 14.30
CA LEU A 37 9.02 18.11 15.78
C LEU A 37 9.25 19.53 16.34
N TRP A 38 9.99 20.38 15.60
CA TRP A 38 10.27 21.74 16.01
C TRP A 38 9.06 22.65 15.85
N ASP A 39 8.34 22.57 14.71
CA ASP A 39 7.13 23.35 14.46
C ASP A 39 6.14 22.54 13.58
N ALA A 40 5.27 21.79 14.25
CA ALA A 40 4.29 20.94 13.58
C ALA A 40 3.28 21.74 12.73
N ASN A 41 2.91 22.97 13.18
CA ASN A 41 1.95 23.80 12.44
C ASN A 41 2.55 24.35 11.15
N LEU A 42 3.79 24.86 11.22
CA LEU A 42 4.50 25.31 10.02
C LEU A 42 4.78 24.14 9.08
N ALA A 43 5.17 22.99 9.61
CA ALA A 43 5.37 21.77 8.81
C ALA A 43 4.10 21.35 8.09
N LYS A 44 2.95 21.31 8.79
CA LYS A 44 1.64 21.03 8.20
C LYS A 44 1.33 22.02 7.08
N THR A 45 1.44 23.31 7.33
CA THR A 45 1.19 24.35 6.32
C THR A 45 2.03 24.17 5.06
N ILE A 46 3.32 23.85 5.21
CA ILE A 46 4.22 23.63 4.07
C ILE A 46 3.81 22.36 3.31
N ILE A 47 3.51 21.27 4.02
CA ILE A 47 3.08 20.01 3.41
C ILE A 47 1.77 20.20 2.64
N ASP A 48 0.77 20.87 3.23
CA ASP A 48 -0.52 21.14 2.60
C ASP A 48 -0.36 21.99 1.33
N ASN A 49 0.50 23.01 1.37
CA ASN A 49 0.80 23.85 0.20
C ASN A 49 1.49 23.04 -0.92
N ILE A 50 2.48 22.20 -0.57
CA ILE A 50 3.15 21.32 -1.54
C ILE A 50 2.15 20.32 -2.12
N TYR A 51 1.32 19.70 -1.28
CA TYR A 51 0.28 18.76 -1.70
C TYR A 51 -0.69 19.44 -2.68
N SER A 52 -1.23 20.59 -2.32
CA SER A 52 -2.14 21.38 -3.17
C SER A 52 -1.50 21.71 -4.52
N LEU A 53 -0.23 22.12 -4.53
CA LEU A 53 0.53 22.40 -5.74
C LEU A 53 0.71 21.14 -6.61
N VAL A 54 1.11 20.03 -6.01
CA VAL A 54 1.28 18.74 -6.72
C VAL A 54 -0.05 18.29 -7.32
N VAL A 55 -1.14 18.34 -6.55
CA VAL A 55 -2.47 17.93 -7.03
C VAL A 55 -2.97 18.84 -8.14
N SER A 56 -2.74 20.15 -8.05
CA SER A 56 -3.18 21.10 -9.09
C SER A 56 -2.46 20.89 -10.44
N TYR A 57 -1.17 20.57 -10.41
CA TYR A 57 -0.38 20.35 -11.64
C TYR A 57 -0.40 18.91 -12.14
N PHE A 58 -0.43 17.94 -11.26
CA PHE A 58 -0.26 16.52 -11.59
C PHE A 58 -1.46 15.62 -11.27
N GLY A 59 -2.56 16.18 -10.72
CA GLY A 59 -3.73 15.39 -10.33
C GLY A 59 -4.27 14.53 -11.46
N SER A 60 -4.50 15.12 -12.63
CA SER A 60 -4.94 14.38 -13.82
C SER A 60 -3.93 13.31 -14.26
N SER A 61 -2.62 13.55 -14.06
CA SER A 61 -1.58 12.59 -14.40
C SER A 61 -1.65 11.34 -13.53
N TYR A 62 -1.99 11.46 -12.26
CA TYR A 62 -2.21 10.31 -11.38
C TYR A 62 -3.40 9.45 -11.84
N LEU A 63 -4.51 10.09 -12.23
CA LEU A 63 -5.69 9.37 -12.74
C LEU A 63 -5.35 8.63 -14.05
N ILE A 64 -4.69 9.30 -14.98
CA ILE A 64 -4.24 8.69 -16.24
C ILE A 64 -3.23 7.56 -15.98
N LEU A 65 -2.30 7.74 -15.05
CA LEU A 65 -1.32 6.72 -14.70
C LEU A 65 -2.00 5.42 -14.25
N ALA A 66 -3.03 5.51 -13.40
CA ALA A 66 -3.75 4.32 -12.92
C ALA A 66 -4.42 3.57 -14.09
N ILE A 67 -5.12 4.30 -14.98
CA ILE A 67 -5.77 3.70 -16.16
C ILE A 67 -4.73 3.07 -17.09
N VAL A 68 -3.68 3.81 -17.43
CA VAL A 68 -2.63 3.33 -18.34
C VAL A 68 -1.92 2.11 -17.74
N SER A 69 -1.65 2.11 -16.44
CA SER A 69 -1.05 0.97 -15.73
C SER A 69 -1.93 -0.27 -15.83
N PHE A 70 -3.24 -0.13 -15.58
CA PHE A 70 -4.19 -1.24 -15.67
C PHE A 70 -4.26 -1.80 -17.10
N LEU A 71 -4.46 -0.96 -18.10
CA LEU A 71 -4.54 -1.39 -19.50
C LEU A 71 -3.23 -2.01 -19.97
N PHE A 72 -2.08 -1.41 -19.64
CA PHE A 72 -0.77 -1.93 -19.98
C PHE A 72 -0.53 -3.32 -19.44
N LEU A 73 -0.88 -3.57 -18.17
CA LEU A 73 -0.70 -4.88 -17.54
C LEU A 73 -1.61 -5.95 -18.18
N ILE A 74 -2.85 -5.60 -18.51
CA ILE A 74 -3.75 -6.53 -19.22
C ILE A 74 -3.19 -6.88 -20.60
N ILE A 75 -2.73 -5.87 -21.38
CA ILE A 75 -2.11 -6.10 -22.69
C ILE A 75 -0.84 -6.95 -22.53
N LEU A 76 0.00 -6.65 -21.56
CA LEU A 76 1.22 -7.42 -21.33
C LEU A 76 0.93 -8.87 -20.94
N ALA A 77 -0.04 -9.11 -20.05
CA ALA A 77 -0.44 -10.44 -19.60
C ALA A 77 -1.02 -11.28 -20.74
N THR A 78 -1.80 -10.69 -21.67
CA THR A 78 -2.40 -11.38 -22.79
C THR A 78 -1.43 -11.60 -23.95
N SER A 79 -0.37 -10.80 -24.03
CA SER A 79 0.65 -10.87 -25.08
C SER A 79 1.57 -12.09 -24.96
N ASN A 80 2.42 -12.29 -25.98
CA ASN A 80 3.47 -13.30 -25.93
C ASN A 80 4.57 -12.98 -24.88
N TYR A 81 4.77 -11.71 -24.55
CA TYR A 81 5.72 -11.31 -23.49
C TYR A 81 5.27 -11.82 -22.11
N GLY A 82 3.97 -11.97 -21.87
CA GLY A 82 3.43 -12.58 -20.66
C GLY A 82 3.93 -14.00 -20.36
N LYS A 83 4.43 -14.72 -21.38
CA LYS A 83 5.00 -16.09 -21.24
C LYS A 83 6.45 -16.09 -20.75
N TYR A 84 7.11 -14.94 -20.65
CA TYR A 84 8.50 -14.85 -20.17
C TYR A 84 8.59 -15.34 -18.72
N ILE A 85 9.46 -16.32 -18.46
CA ILE A 85 9.69 -16.89 -17.13
C ILE A 85 10.85 -16.16 -16.47
N LEU A 86 10.62 -15.66 -15.26
CA LEU A 86 11.62 -14.93 -14.48
C LEU A 86 12.74 -15.88 -14.03
N GLY A 87 13.94 -15.61 -14.50
CA GLY A 87 15.13 -16.45 -14.29
C GLY A 87 15.43 -17.43 -15.43
N GLY A 88 14.59 -17.46 -16.50
CA GLY A 88 14.81 -18.32 -17.68
C GLY A 88 13.90 -19.54 -17.73
N LYS A 89 13.86 -20.22 -18.89
CA LYS A 89 12.88 -21.29 -19.19
C LYS A 89 12.98 -22.48 -18.25
N ASP A 90 14.17 -22.78 -17.75
CA ASP A 90 14.43 -23.96 -16.92
C ASP A 90 14.39 -23.62 -15.41
N THR A 91 13.99 -22.40 -15.06
CA THR A 91 13.89 -21.97 -13.66
C THR A 91 12.57 -22.42 -13.05
N SER A 92 12.64 -23.24 -11.99
CA SER A 92 11.47 -23.62 -11.20
C SER A 92 11.09 -22.51 -10.21
N PRO A 93 9.79 -22.39 -9.85
CA PRO A 93 9.36 -21.47 -8.82
C PRO A 93 10.04 -21.74 -7.47
N GLU A 94 10.57 -20.68 -6.84
CA GLU A 94 11.24 -20.73 -5.55
C GLU A 94 10.25 -21.03 -4.41
N PHE A 95 9.01 -20.53 -4.53
CA PHE A 95 7.96 -20.73 -3.53
C PHE A 95 6.80 -21.56 -4.10
N SER A 96 6.18 -22.37 -3.23
CA SER A 96 4.94 -23.07 -3.57
C SER A 96 3.85 -22.05 -3.97
N TYR A 97 2.82 -22.53 -4.68
CA TYR A 97 1.73 -21.64 -5.11
C TYR A 97 1.02 -21.01 -3.91
N PHE A 98 0.73 -21.78 -2.86
CA PHE A 98 0.09 -21.32 -1.64
C PHE A 98 0.90 -20.23 -0.92
N SER A 99 2.21 -20.46 -0.70
CA SER A 99 3.05 -19.44 -0.04
C SER A 99 3.22 -18.18 -0.86
N TRP A 100 3.33 -18.31 -2.19
CA TRP A 100 3.44 -17.16 -3.09
C TRP A 100 2.15 -16.32 -3.11
N ILE A 101 0.98 -16.96 -3.19
CA ILE A 101 -0.32 -16.28 -3.09
C ILE A 101 -0.47 -15.63 -1.71
N GLY A 102 -0.10 -16.32 -0.64
CA GLY A 102 -0.14 -15.78 0.72
C GLY A 102 0.74 -14.53 0.87
N MET A 103 1.93 -14.52 0.30
CA MET A 103 2.81 -13.35 0.30
C MET A 103 2.24 -12.20 -0.53
N LEU A 104 1.62 -12.47 -1.70
CA LEU A 104 0.93 -11.45 -2.49
C LEU A 104 -0.29 -10.89 -1.73
N PHE A 105 -1.10 -11.75 -1.16
CA PHE A 105 -2.24 -11.37 -0.34
C PHE A 105 -1.81 -10.47 0.83
N CYS A 106 -0.81 -10.92 1.60
CA CYS A 106 -0.31 -10.16 2.75
C CYS A 106 0.42 -8.87 2.37
N SER A 107 0.91 -8.72 1.14
CA SER A 107 1.56 -7.46 0.72
C SER A 107 0.59 -6.28 0.58
N GLY A 108 -0.72 -6.56 0.50
CA GLY A 108 -1.78 -5.55 0.56
C GLY A 108 -2.40 -5.37 1.94
N ILE A 109 -2.08 -6.25 2.90
CA ILE A 109 -2.66 -6.23 4.24
C ILE A 109 -1.65 -5.59 5.20
N GLY A 110 -1.83 -4.32 5.44
CA GLY A 110 -1.13 -3.58 6.48
C GLY A 110 -2.08 -3.18 7.62
N GLY A 111 -1.55 -2.60 8.70
CA GLY A 111 -2.38 -2.07 9.79
C GLY A 111 -3.43 -1.06 9.30
N GLY A 112 -3.08 -0.26 8.29
CA GLY A 112 -3.99 0.72 7.71
C GLY A 112 -5.26 0.10 7.11
N ILE A 113 -5.21 -1.09 6.49
CA ILE A 113 -6.40 -1.69 5.89
C ILE A 113 -7.43 -2.11 6.94
N ILE A 114 -6.99 -2.56 8.13
CA ILE A 114 -7.90 -2.94 9.21
C ILE A 114 -8.69 -1.71 9.68
N TYR A 115 -8.02 -0.57 9.78
CA TYR A 115 -8.65 0.70 10.14
C TYR A 115 -9.56 1.21 9.01
N TRP A 116 -8.98 1.48 7.84
CA TRP A 116 -9.70 2.13 6.74
C TRP A 116 -10.87 1.29 6.21
N SER A 117 -10.72 -0.01 6.12
CA SER A 117 -11.82 -0.86 5.63
C SER A 117 -13.08 -0.80 6.51
N GLY A 118 -12.92 -0.51 7.80
CA GLY A 118 -14.04 -0.36 8.72
C GLY A 118 -14.72 1.01 8.68
N VAL A 119 -14.01 2.07 8.29
CA VAL A 119 -14.50 3.45 8.48
C VAL A 119 -14.53 4.30 7.21
N GLU A 120 -13.79 3.95 6.15
CA GLU A 120 -13.62 4.77 4.94
C GLU A 120 -14.96 5.09 4.24
N TRP A 121 -15.89 4.15 4.25
CA TRP A 121 -17.22 4.35 3.66
C TRP A 121 -17.99 5.52 4.30
N ALA A 122 -17.77 5.79 5.59
CA ALA A 122 -18.44 6.86 6.31
C ALA A 122 -18.07 8.27 5.77
N TYR A 123 -16.86 8.43 5.26
CA TYR A 123 -16.44 9.66 4.58
C TYR A 123 -17.08 9.84 3.20
N TYR A 124 -17.52 8.77 2.56
CA TYR A 124 -18.05 8.81 1.19
C TYR A 124 -19.58 8.92 1.13
N VAL A 125 -20.27 8.32 2.10
CA VAL A 125 -21.73 8.21 2.09
C VAL A 125 -22.44 9.56 2.16
N GLY A 126 -21.82 10.57 2.78
CA GLY A 126 -22.32 11.93 2.88
C GLY A 126 -22.04 12.82 1.66
N ILE A 127 -21.07 12.43 0.83
CA ILE A 127 -20.62 13.18 -0.36
C ILE A 127 -20.58 12.29 -1.62
N PRO A 128 -21.63 11.50 -1.90
CA PRO A 128 -21.61 10.56 -3.00
C PRO A 128 -21.46 11.28 -4.33
N GLN A 129 -20.75 10.64 -5.27
CA GLN A 129 -20.56 11.15 -6.61
C GLN A 129 -21.72 10.71 -7.53
N PHE A 130 -21.71 11.17 -8.78
CA PHE A 130 -22.67 10.77 -9.82
C PHE A 130 -24.13 11.12 -9.52
N SER A 131 -24.39 12.23 -8.81
CA SER A 131 -25.73 12.72 -8.47
C SER A 131 -26.58 11.73 -7.65
N ILE A 132 -25.94 10.88 -6.90
CA ILE A 132 -26.60 9.96 -5.95
C ILE A 132 -26.93 10.78 -4.68
N GLU A 133 -28.13 10.53 -4.09
CA GLU A 133 -28.55 11.17 -2.85
C GLU A 133 -27.74 10.69 -1.66
N ALA A 134 -27.24 11.63 -0.83
CA ALA A 134 -26.47 11.31 0.37
C ALA A 134 -27.27 10.42 1.34
N TYR A 135 -26.57 9.48 1.97
CA TYR A 135 -27.14 8.51 2.93
C TYR A 135 -28.25 7.62 2.35
N SER A 136 -28.46 7.60 1.02
CA SER A 136 -29.35 6.64 0.37
C SER A 136 -28.73 5.23 0.31
N SER A 137 -29.51 4.20 0.01
CA SER A 137 -28.99 2.84 -0.18
C SER A 137 -27.99 2.74 -1.32
N GLU A 138 -28.16 3.59 -2.34
CA GLU A 138 -27.23 3.74 -3.46
C GLU A 138 -25.92 4.40 -3.01
N ALA A 139 -25.97 5.39 -2.10
CA ALA A 139 -24.80 6.03 -1.55
C ALA A 139 -23.94 5.05 -0.74
N TYR A 140 -24.55 4.19 0.09
CA TYR A 140 -23.84 3.13 0.80
C TYR A 140 -23.19 2.12 -0.16
N SER A 141 -23.88 1.75 -1.23
CA SER A 141 -23.34 0.86 -2.26
C SER A 141 -22.17 1.49 -3.01
N LEU A 142 -22.28 2.79 -3.34
CA LEU A 142 -21.19 3.54 -3.99
C LEU A 142 -20.01 3.77 -3.04
N ALA A 143 -20.26 4.04 -1.76
CA ALA A 143 -19.21 4.19 -0.75
C ALA A 143 -18.39 2.90 -0.62
N THR A 144 -19.05 1.75 -0.55
CA THR A 144 -18.38 0.45 -0.62
C THR A 144 -17.58 0.30 -1.92
N ALA A 145 -18.18 0.65 -3.06
CA ALA A 145 -17.52 0.56 -4.36
C ALA A 145 -16.25 1.42 -4.45
N TYR A 146 -16.23 2.61 -3.86
CA TYR A 146 -15.03 3.45 -3.80
C TYR A 146 -13.93 2.81 -2.95
N GLY A 147 -14.24 2.23 -1.80
CA GLY A 147 -13.26 1.46 -1.03
C GLY A 147 -12.67 0.31 -1.85
N LEU A 148 -13.52 -0.47 -2.54
CA LEU A 148 -13.05 -1.53 -3.45
C LEU A 148 -12.23 -1.00 -4.63
N PHE A 149 -12.55 0.19 -5.14
CA PHE A 149 -11.83 0.84 -6.24
C PHE A 149 -10.45 1.34 -5.79
N HIS A 150 -10.36 2.05 -4.67
CA HIS A 150 -9.12 2.61 -4.16
C HIS A 150 -8.11 1.54 -3.70
N TRP A 151 -8.59 0.35 -3.32
CA TRP A 151 -7.77 -0.76 -2.83
C TRP A 151 -7.78 -1.97 -3.78
N GLY A 152 -8.38 -1.83 -4.96
CA GLY A 152 -8.59 -2.90 -5.92
C GLY A 152 -7.64 -2.86 -7.13
N LEU A 153 -8.22 -3.21 -8.29
CA LEU A 153 -7.51 -3.42 -9.55
C LEU A 153 -6.63 -2.23 -9.98
N SER A 154 -7.13 -1.00 -9.84
CA SER A 154 -6.40 0.22 -10.21
C SER A 154 -5.15 0.40 -9.34
N ALA A 155 -5.28 0.25 -8.02
CA ALA A 155 -4.22 0.33 -7.06
C ALA A 155 -3.12 -0.73 -7.31
N TRP A 156 -3.53 -1.98 -7.43
CA TRP A 156 -2.61 -3.08 -7.73
C TRP A 156 -1.94 -2.96 -9.10
N SER A 157 -2.58 -2.27 -10.04
CA SER A 157 -1.97 -1.95 -11.34
C SER A 157 -0.83 -0.95 -11.21
N ILE A 158 -0.95 0.04 -10.33
CA ILE A 158 0.14 0.99 -10.03
C ILE A 158 1.34 0.23 -9.47
N TYR A 159 1.16 -0.70 -8.53
CA TYR A 159 2.24 -1.57 -8.04
C TYR A 159 2.81 -2.50 -9.11
N GLY A 160 1.99 -2.89 -10.08
CA GLY A 160 2.39 -3.80 -11.15
C GLY A 160 3.49 -3.24 -12.06
N ILE A 161 3.50 -1.94 -12.31
CA ILE A 161 4.51 -1.32 -13.18
C ILE A 161 5.93 -1.50 -12.61
N PRO A 162 6.25 -1.03 -11.39
CA PRO A 162 7.57 -1.26 -10.83
C PRO A 162 7.86 -2.75 -10.57
N ALA A 163 6.86 -3.57 -10.22
CA ALA A 163 7.05 -5.00 -10.04
C ALA A 163 7.57 -5.68 -11.32
N ILE A 164 6.97 -5.39 -12.47
CA ILE A 164 7.40 -5.94 -13.75
C ILE A 164 8.76 -5.36 -14.19
N ALA A 165 8.95 -4.05 -14.05
CA ALA A 165 10.21 -3.40 -14.41
C ALA A 165 11.39 -3.97 -13.60
N LEU A 166 11.25 -4.08 -12.29
CA LEU A 166 12.25 -4.65 -11.41
C LEU A 166 12.45 -6.16 -11.64
N SER A 167 11.38 -6.91 -11.92
CA SER A 167 11.50 -8.32 -12.29
C SER A 167 12.34 -8.51 -13.54
N ILE A 168 12.15 -7.70 -14.56
CA ILE A 168 12.95 -7.72 -15.78
C ILE A 168 14.39 -7.32 -15.47
N ALA A 169 14.59 -6.26 -14.68
CA ALA A 169 15.92 -5.81 -14.27
C ALA A 169 16.71 -6.93 -13.58
N PHE A 170 16.09 -7.61 -12.59
CA PHE A 170 16.76 -8.70 -11.86
C PHE A 170 17.02 -9.93 -12.72
N TYR A 171 16.01 -10.42 -13.42
CA TYR A 171 16.08 -11.75 -14.01
C TYR A 171 16.51 -11.78 -15.48
N LYS A 172 16.36 -10.67 -16.21
CA LYS A 172 16.84 -10.56 -17.60
C LYS A 172 18.22 -9.92 -17.67
N TYR A 173 18.46 -8.88 -16.85
CA TYR A 173 19.73 -8.15 -16.86
C TYR A 173 20.67 -8.55 -15.72
N ASN A 174 20.31 -9.55 -14.91
CA ASN A 174 21.09 -10.08 -13.79
C ASN A 174 21.60 -9.00 -12.82
N LEU A 175 20.75 -8.03 -12.50
CA LEU A 175 21.10 -6.96 -11.60
C LEU A 175 20.98 -7.46 -10.15
N ASN A 176 22.07 -7.35 -9.39
CA ASN A 176 22.11 -7.76 -7.98
C ASN A 176 21.80 -6.60 -7.01
N SER A 177 21.57 -5.42 -7.53
CA SER A 177 21.30 -4.22 -6.74
C SER A 177 19.79 -4.05 -6.49
N LEU A 178 19.42 -3.74 -5.26
CA LEU A 178 18.05 -3.44 -4.84
C LEU A 178 17.69 -1.96 -5.00
N ARG A 179 18.43 -1.22 -5.83
CA ARG A 179 18.21 0.20 -6.08
C ARG A 179 17.17 0.40 -7.18
N LEU A 180 16.29 1.38 -7.00
CA LEU A 180 15.31 1.72 -8.05
C LEU A 180 16.01 2.17 -9.34
N SER A 181 17.09 2.93 -9.23
CA SER A 181 17.91 3.37 -10.37
C SER A 181 18.43 2.20 -11.20
N SER A 182 18.63 1.02 -10.62
CA SER A 182 19.08 -0.17 -11.33
C SER A 182 18.08 -0.61 -12.42
N SER A 183 16.80 -0.38 -12.24
CA SER A 183 15.77 -0.72 -13.23
C SER A 183 15.97 0.03 -14.56
N LEU A 184 16.60 1.20 -14.52
CA LEU A 184 16.87 2.04 -15.69
C LEU A 184 18.02 1.52 -16.58
N LYS A 185 18.81 0.55 -16.11
CA LYS A 185 19.82 -0.12 -16.96
C LYS A 185 19.21 -0.75 -18.21
N GLY A 186 17.95 -1.17 -18.12
CA GLY A 186 17.19 -1.69 -19.25
C GLY A 186 16.99 -0.69 -20.38
N LEU A 187 17.14 0.61 -20.11
CA LEU A 187 17.11 1.70 -21.11
C LEU A 187 18.45 1.93 -21.82
N GLY A 188 19.46 1.10 -21.54
CA GLY A 188 20.78 1.23 -22.16
C GLY A 188 21.65 2.35 -21.62
N ILE A 189 21.34 2.89 -20.42
CA ILE A 189 22.13 3.92 -19.76
C ILE A 189 23.20 3.23 -18.90
N PRO A 190 24.48 3.25 -19.30
CA PRO A 190 25.54 2.62 -18.54
C PRO A 190 25.78 3.36 -17.22
N ASP A 191 26.14 2.61 -16.18
CA ASP A 191 26.53 3.13 -14.85
C ASP A 191 25.52 4.12 -14.20
N ILE A 192 24.24 4.03 -14.59
CA ILE A 192 23.16 4.91 -14.07
C ILE A 192 23.14 4.95 -12.54
N GLU A 193 23.40 3.82 -11.88
CA GLU A 193 23.38 3.70 -10.43
C GLU A 193 24.42 4.60 -9.73
N SER A 194 25.57 4.84 -10.35
CA SER A 194 26.63 5.69 -9.82
C SER A 194 26.49 7.15 -10.24
N SER A 195 25.61 7.44 -11.21
CA SER A 195 25.35 8.79 -11.68
C SER A 195 24.62 9.64 -10.64
N TYR A 196 24.73 10.97 -10.74
CA TYR A 196 23.94 11.90 -9.91
C TYR A 196 22.44 11.71 -10.11
N PHE A 197 21.98 11.42 -11.32
CA PHE A 197 20.59 11.18 -11.65
C PHE A 197 20.07 9.89 -11.00
N GLY A 198 20.82 8.80 -11.06
CA GLY A 198 20.46 7.55 -10.40
C GLY A 198 20.38 7.69 -8.87
N ARG A 199 21.35 8.39 -8.26
CA ARG A 199 21.31 8.71 -6.81
C ARG A 199 20.13 9.58 -6.43
N PHE A 200 19.77 10.54 -7.25
CA PHE A 200 18.59 11.39 -7.04
C PHE A 200 17.29 10.57 -7.06
N ILE A 201 17.14 9.65 -8.02
CA ILE A 201 15.99 8.72 -8.06
C ILE A 201 15.94 7.85 -6.80
N ASP A 202 17.06 7.28 -6.38
CA ASP A 202 17.11 6.45 -5.18
C ASP A 202 16.79 7.25 -3.90
N LEU A 203 17.25 8.51 -3.82
CA LEU A 203 16.94 9.41 -2.72
C LEU A 203 15.44 9.70 -2.64
N ILE A 204 14.81 10.08 -3.78
CA ILE A 204 13.35 10.32 -3.81
C ILE A 204 12.60 9.06 -3.39
N PHE A 205 13.00 7.90 -3.90
CA PHE A 205 12.39 6.62 -3.55
C PHE A 205 12.46 6.35 -2.03
N ILE A 206 13.62 6.55 -1.42
CA ILE A 206 13.80 6.35 0.03
C ILE A 206 12.92 7.33 0.82
N LEU A 207 12.94 8.62 0.46
CA LEU A 207 12.14 9.63 1.15
C LEU A 207 10.64 9.38 1.00
N ALA A 208 10.17 9.05 -0.20
CA ALA A 208 8.78 8.70 -0.45
C ALA A 208 8.34 7.47 0.37
N THR A 209 9.17 6.42 0.37
CA THR A 209 8.88 5.19 1.13
C THR A 209 8.86 5.45 2.63
N VAL A 210 9.82 6.20 3.17
CA VAL A 210 9.87 6.53 4.61
C VAL A 210 8.71 7.43 5.00
N GLY A 211 8.37 8.42 4.18
CA GLY A 211 7.22 9.30 4.42
C GLY A 211 5.91 8.54 4.43
N ALA A 212 5.67 7.71 3.41
CA ALA A 212 4.47 6.89 3.31
C ALA A 212 4.38 5.84 4.46
N ALA A 213 5.50 5.19 4.82
CA ALA A 213 5.55 4.27 5.96
C ALA A 213 5.29 5.00 7.29
N GLY A 214 5.85 6.19 7.46
CA GLY A 214 5.63 7.03 8.64
C GLY A 214 4.16 7.42 8.80
N GLY A 215 3.51 7.86 7.72
CA GLY A 215 2.08 8.15 7.71
C GLY A 215 1.23 6.93 8.05
N THR A 216 1.54 5.76 7.47
CA THR A 216 0.86 4.51 7.80
C THR A 216 1.02 4.16 9.29
N ILE A 217 2.23 4.22 9.83
CA ILE A 217 2.51 3.93 11.24
C ILE A 217 1.77 4.94 12.14
N GLY A 218 1.79 6.22 11.79
CA GLY A 218 1.08 7.28 12.50
C GLY A 218 -0.43 7.02 12.61
N SER A 219 -1.03 6.47 11.57
CA SER A 219 -2.47 6.18 11.55
C SER A 219 -2.87 4.97 12.41
N TYR A 220 -2.11 3.88 12.40
CA TYR A 220 -2.57 2.65 13.07
C TYR A 220 -1.99 2.42 14.47
N ILE A 221 -0.88 3.07 14.85
CA ILE A 221 -0.33 2.92 16.21
C ILE A 221 -1.30 3.40 17.29
N PRO A 222 -1.98 4.56 17.16
CA PRO A 222 -3.00 4.97 18.12
C PRO A 222 -4.13 3.93 18.25
N MET A 223 -4.61 3.39 17.14
CA MET A 223 -5.64 2.34 17.14
C MET A 223 -5.19 1.08 17.90
N LEU A 224 -3.96 0.59 17.63
CA LEU A 224 -3.42 -0.57 18.34
C LEU A 224 -3.23 -0.28 19.82
N SER A 225 -2.75 0.92 20.16
CA SER A 225 -2.55 1.33 21.56
C SER A 225 -3.88 1.43 22.30
N SER A 226 -4.92 1.98 21.68
CA SER A 226 -6.27 2.04 22.25
C SER A 226 -6.83 0.64 22.50
N GLY A 227 -6.80 -0.23 21.49
CA GLY A 227 -7.23 -1.62 21.64
C GLY A 227 -6.45 -2.37 22.74
N PHE A 228 -5.15 -2.10 22.86
CA PHE A 228 -4.33 -2.68 23.92
C PHE A 228 -4.71 -2.15 25.31
N THR A 229 -4.92 -0.84 25.44
CA THR A 229 -5.32 -0.22 26.72
C THR A 229 -6.70 -0.67 27.17
N ASP A 230 -7.65 -0.81 26.25
CA ASP A 230 -8.99 -1.29 26.52
C ASP A 230 -8.97 -2.77 26.97
N LEU A 231 -8.19 -3.61 26.27
CA LEU A 231 -8.10 -5.03 26.60
C LEU A 231 -7.50 -5.28 28.00
N PHE A 232 -6.50 -4.50 28.40
CA PHE A 232 -5.80 -4.66 29.68
C PHE A 232 -6.28 -3.68 30.77
N ASN A 233 -7.27 -2.83 30.45
CA ASN A 233 -7.82 -1.81 31.34
C ASN A 233 -6.73 -0.90 31.96
N ILE A 234 -5.83 -0.40 31.09
CA ILE A 234 -4.74 0.51 31.48
C ILE A 234 -4.91 1.87 30.79
N ASN A 235 -4.37 2.92 31.41
CA ASN A 235 -4.47 4.25 30.84
C ASN A 235 -3.65 4.39 29.56
N ASN A 236 -4.26 4.95 28.51
CA ASN A 236 -3.54 5.29 27.28
C ASN A 236 -2.53 6.42 27.53
N GLY A 237 -1.46 6.43 26.75
CA GLY A 237 -0.42 7.46 26.85
C GLY A 237 0.76 7.18 25.95
N LEU A 238 1.63 8.18 25.84
CA LEU A 238 2.82 8.12 24.97
C LEU A 238 3.69 6.87 25.21
N HIS A 239 3.80 6.42 26.48
CA HIS A 239 4.57 5.21 26.83
C HIS A 239 4.00 3.93 26.20
N ILE A 240 2.67 3.84 26.08
CA ILE A 240 2.02 2.69 25.40
C ILE A 240 2.29 2.76 23.90
N ASN A 241 2.12 3.92 23.27
CA ASN A 241 2.43 4.12 21.85
C ASN A 241 3.88 3.73 21.55
N ILE A 242 4.84 4.17 22.36
CA ILE A 242 6.25 3.80 22.22
C ILE A 242 6.44 2.29 22.39
N GLY A 243 5.80 1.69 23.40
CA GLY A 243 5.85 0.24 23.62
C GLY A 243 5.34 -0.56 22.42
N VAL A 244 4.20 -0.16 21.85
CA VAL A 244 3.63 -0.77 20.64
C VAL A 244 4.55 -0.60 19.43
N ILE A 245 5.12 0.58 19.22
CA ILE A 245 6.11 0.82 18.14
C ILE A 245 7.32 -0.10 18.31
N LEU A 246 7.89 -0.18 19.50
CA LEU A 246 9.05 -1.02 19.77
C LEU A 246 8.75 -2.51 19.54
N LEU A 247 7.55 -2.97 19.92
CA LEU A 247 7.10 -4.33 19.65
C LEU A 247 6.98 -4.59 18.15
N CYS A 248 6.37 -3.68 17.38
CA CYS A 248 6.28 -3.78 15.93
C CYS A 248 7.67 -3.82 15.27
N VAL A 249 8.57 -2.92 15.68
CA VAL A 249 9.95 -2.88 15.16
C VAL A 249 10.70 -4.18 15.48
N ALA A 250 10.53 -4.74 16.68
CA ALA A 250 11.16 -6.00 17.06
C ALA A 250 10.64 -7.18 16.23
N LEU A 251 9.32 -7.28 16.03
CA LEU A 251 8.69 -8.35 15.24
C LEU A 251 9.10 -8.28 13.77
N TYR A 252 8.95 -7.10 13.15
CA TYR A 252 9.31 -6.92 11.73
C TYR A 252 10.82 -7.02 11.52
N GLY A 253 11.62 -6.38 12.38
CA GLY A 253 13.07 -6.43 12.31
C GLY A 253 13.63 -7.86 12.44
N TYR A 254 13.07 -8.65 13.36
CA TYR A 254 13.45 -10.07 13.48
C TYR A 254 13.06 -10.86 12.22
N SER A 255 11.87 -10.63 11.68
CA SER A 255 11.41 -11.28 10.45
C SER A 255 12.32 -10.96 9.26
N VAL A 256 12.69 -9.69 9.09
CA VAL A 256 13.61 -9.26 8.03
C VAL A 256 15.02 -9.84 8.24
N TYR A 257 15.51 -9.84 9.49
CA TYR A 257 16.82 -10.44 9.82
C TYR A 257 16.89 -11.94 9.47
N LYS A 258 15.80 -12.69 9.66
CA LYS A 258 15.72 -14.11 9.28
C LYS A 258 15.62 -14.32 7.77
N GLY A 259 15.37 -13.26 7.00
CA GLY A 259 15.30 -13.31 5.54
C GLY A 259 13.98 -13.86 5.01
N LEU A 260 13.93 -14.02 3.69
CA LEU A 260 12.69 -14.29 2.96
C LEU A 260 12.05 -15.64 3.35
N GLU A 261 12.84 -16.71 3.38
CA GLU A 261 12.30 -18.06 3.62
C GLU A 261 11.97 -18.33 5.09
N ASN A 262 12.84 -17.90 6.00
CA ASN A 262 12.76 -18.24 7.42
C ASN A 262 12.17 -17.13 8.29
N GLY A 263 11.84 -15.98 7.70
CA GLY A 263 11.23 -14.84 8.37
C GLY A 263 9.96 -14.41 7.67
N ILE A 264 10.09 -13.69 6.57
CA ILE A 264 8.96 -13.02 5.89
C ILE A 264 7.88 -14.03 5.44
N LYS A 265 8.26 -15.15 4.83
CA LYS A 265 7.33 -16.22 4.42
C LYS A 265 6.55 -16.80 5.60
N ILE A 266 7.24 -17.06 6.73
CA ILE A 266 6.60 -17.65 7.92
C ILE A 266 5.61 -16.63 8.51
N LEU A 267 6.03 -15.39 8.67
CA LEU A 267 5.18 -14.32 9.18
C LEU A 267 3.98 -14.06 8.26
N SER A 268 4.17 -14.05 6.93
CA SER A 268 3.07 -13.89 5.96
C SER A 268 2.07 -15.05 6.03
N ASN A 269 2.54 -16.29 6.11
CA ASN A 269 1.63 -17.44 6.24
C ASN A 269 0.84 -17.39 7.57
N PHE A 270 1.48 -17.01 8.66
CA PHE A 270 0.82 -16.80 9.95
C PHE A 270 -0.22 -15.69 9.89
N ASN A 271 0.16 -14.53 9.33
CA ASN A 271 -0.75 -13.39 9.16
C ASN A 271 -1.94 -13.73 8.26
N LEU A 272 -1.73 -14.49 7.17
CA LEU A 272 -2.82 -14.95 6.31
C LEU A 272 -3.85 -15.78 7.09
N ILE A 273 -3.38 -16.75 7.88
CA ILE A 273 -4.27 -17.58 8.69
C ILE A 273 -5.01 -16.73 9.73
N LEU A 274 -4.28 -15.86 10.43
CA LEU A 274 -4.85 -14.96 11.44
C LEU A 274 -5.88 -14.02 10.84
N ALA A 275 -5.61 -13.44 9.67
CA ALA A 275 -6.53 -12.58 8.94
C ALA A 275 -7.81 -13.32 8.55
N LEU A 276 -7.69 -14.53 8.01
CA LEU A 276 -8.86 -15.34 7.63
C LEU A 276 -9.71 -15.73 8.86
N VAL A 277 -9.06 -16.14 9.96
CA VAL A 277 -9.76 -16.43 11.22
C VAL A 277 -10.49 -15.20 11.74
N PHE A 278 -9.82 -14.04 11.75
CA PHE A 278 -10.43 -12.77 12.18
C PHE A 278 -11.64 -12.41 11.32
N LEU A 279 -11.52 -12.44 10.01
CA LEU A 279 -12.65 -12.17 9.11
C LEU A 279 -13.79 -13.19 9.28
N CYS A 280 -13.49 -14.46 9.48
CA CYS A 280 -14.51 -15.48 9.78
C CYS A 280 -15.25 -15.19 11.09
N LEU A 281 -14.55 -14.77 12.15
CA LEU A 281 -15.19 -14.39 13.42
C LEU A 281 -16.15 -13.21 13.23
N ILE A 282 -15.77 -12.20 12.46
CA ILE A 282 -16.65 -11.06 12.15
C ILE A 282 -17.88 -11.53 11.35
N VAL A 283 -17.71 -12.36 10.33
CA VAL A 283 -18.83 -12.91 9.53
C VAL A 283 -19.79 -13.71 10.39
N VAL A 284 -19.30 -14.48 11.36
CA VAL A 284 -20.14 -15.27 12.27
C VAL A 284 -20.91 -14.39 13.26
N SER A 285 -20.33 -13.24 13.66
CA SER A 285 -20.97 -12.28 14.57
C SER A 285 -21.90 -11.28 13.87
N ALA A 286 -21.82 -11.16 12.55
CA ALA A 286 -22.61 -10.24 11.75
C ALA A 286 -24.00 -10.82 11.37
N ASP A 287 -24.95 -9.94 11.03
CA ASP A 287 -26.10 -10.36 10.23
C ASP A 287 -25.61 -10.73 8.81
N PHE A 288 -25.43 -12.01 8.59
CA PHE A 288 -24.87 -12.54 7.34
C PHE A 288 -25.69 -12.13 6.09
N LYS A 289 -27.01 -11.99 6.23
CA LYS A 289 -27.88 -11.62 5.10
C LYS A 289 -27.64 -10.17 4.68
N GLU A 290 -27.58 -9.25 5.63
CA GLU A 290 -27.32 -7.84 5.32
C GLU A 290 -25.86 -7.64 4.89
N LEU A 291 -24.91 -8.32 5.53
CA LEU A 291 -23.51 -8.30 5.11
C LEU A 291 -23.35 -8.75 3.64
N LEU A 292 -24.02 -9.84 3.25
CA LEU A 292 -23.99 -10.35 1.88
C LEU A 292 -24.64 -9.36 0.90
N LYS A 293 -25.77 -8.76 1.27
CA LYS A 293 -26.47 -7.76 0.44
C LYS A 293 -25.58 -6.54 0.19
N LEU A 294 -24.99 -5.95 1.24
CA LEU A 294 -24.07 -4.82 1.13
C LEU A 294 -22.83 -5.16 0.29
N SER A 295 -22.28 -6.35 0.49
CA SER A 295 -21.12 -6.83 -0.26
C SER A 295 -21.44 -7.00 -1.76
N VAL A 296 -22.54 -7.63 -2.09
CA VAL A 296 -22.95 -7.86 -3.48
C VAL A 296 -23.25 -6.54 -4.18
N SER A 297 -23.99 -5.63 -3.54
CA SER A 297 -24.28 -4.31 -4.11
C SER A 297 -22.99 -3.49 -4.31
N GLY A 298 -22.09 -3.47 -3.33
CA GLY A 298 -20.80 -2.79 -3.44
C GLY A 298 -19.94 -3.32 -4.59
N ILE A 299 -19.85 -4.64 -4.75
CA ILE A 299 -19.16 -5.26 -5.90
C ILE A 299 -19.83 -4.88 -7.21
N GLN A 300 -21.17 -4.95 -7.30
CA GLN A 300 -21.92 -4.59 -8.50
C GLN A 300 -21.65 -3.12 -8.88
N TYR A 301 -21.72 -2.20 -7.92
CA TYR A 301 -21.42 -0.78 -8.14
C TYR A 301 -19.96 -0.57 -8.53
N SER A 302 -19.02 -1.29 -7.93
CA SER A 302 -17.60 -1.20 -8.27
C SER A 302 -17.34 -1.52 -9.76
N PHE A 303 -17.96 -2.54 -10.30
CA PHE A 303 -17.83 -2.85 -11.73
C PHE A 303 -18.65 -1.90 -12.62
N SER A 304 -19.86 -1.53 -12.22
CA SER A 304 -20.72 -0.63 -13.00
C SER A 304 -20.13 0.77 -13.14
N TYR A 305 -19.54 1.29 -12.08
CA TYR A 305 -18.94 2.62 -12.04
C TYR A 305 -17.42 2.64 -12.23
N PHE A 306 -16.78 1.49 -12.51
CA PHE A 306 -15.32 1.40 -12.61
C PHE A 306 -14.70 2.46 -13.51
N TRP A 307 -15.22 2.60 -14.73
CA TRP A 307 -14.72 3.58 -15.68
C TRP A 307 -15.09 5.01 -15.30
N SER A 308 -16.28 5.22 -14.77
CA SER A 308 -16.71 6.55 -14.28
C SER A 308 -15.84 7.01 -13.12
N MET A 309 -15.56 6.15 -12.14
CA MET A 309 -14.63 6.44 -11.04
C MET A 309 -13.19 6.66 -11.54
N SER A 310 -12.74 5.86 -12.52
CA SER A 310 -11.38 5.99 -13.07
C SER A 310 -11.17 7.28 -13.84
N THR A 311 -12.21 7.84 -14.46
CA THR A 311 -12.15 9.03 -15.31
C THR A 311 -12.66 10.29 -14.63
N LEU A 312 -13.25 10.17 -13.44
CA LEU A 312 -13.76 11.30 -12.68
C LEU A 312 -12.62 12.29 -12.37
N GLY A 313 -12.73 13.49 -12.93
CA GLY A 313 -11.76 14.55 -12.66
C GLY A 313 -10.53 14.54 -13.56
N ILE A 314 -10.46 13.77 -14.65
CA ILE A 314 -9.32 13.82 -15.58
C ILE A 314 -9.15 15.20 -16.20
N SER A 315 -10.23 15.86 -16.63
CA SER A 315 -10.19 17.20 -17.21
C SER A 315 -10.00 18.28 -16.14
N GLU A 316 -10.72 18.14 -15.03
CA GLU A 316 -10.67 19.03 -13.87
C GLU A 316 -10.98 18.22 -12.62
N PRO A 317 -9.98 17.92 -11.76
CA PRO A 317 -10.19 17.11 -10.57
C PRO A 317 -11.18 17.78 -9.61
N SER A 318 -12.29 17.06 -9.29
CA SER A 318 -13.21 17.44 -8.23
C SER A 318 -12.51 17.40 -6.86
N ASP A 319 -13.09 18.08 -5.88
CA ASP A 319 -12.51 18.06 -4.52
C ASP A 319 -12.47 16.65 -3.97
N PHE A 320 -13.52 15.84 -4.19
CA PHE A 320 -13.50 14.42 -3.86
C PHE A 320 -12.34 13.67 -4.53
N ALA A 321 -12.09 13.92 -5.83
CA ALA A 321 -11.00 13.27 -6.52
C ALA A 321 -9.63 13.69 -5.98
N LYS A 322 -9.45 14.95 -5.59
CA LYS A 322 -8.22 15.48 -4.99
C LYS A 322 -7.96 14.84 -3.62
N GLU A 323 -8.96 14.84 -2.75
CA GLU A 323 -8.84 14.41 -1.36
C GLU A 323 -8.70 12.89 -1.25
N TRP A 324 -9.32 12.12 -2.13
CA TRP A 324 -9.39 10.66 -2.04
C TRP A 324 -8.66 9.94 -3.18
N THR A 325 -9.15 10.02 -4.41
CA THR A 325 -8.63 9.19 -5.51
C THR A 325 -7.18 9.52 -5.84
N ILE A 326 -6.85 10.82 -5.99
CA ILE A 326 -5.48 11.27 -6.30
C ILE A 326 -4.57 11.03 -5.12
N PHE A 327 -5.03 11.27 -3.90
CA PHE A 327 -4.30 10.95 -2.68
C PHE A 327 -3.93 9.46 -2.63
N TYR A 328 -4.88 8.55 -2.86
CA TYR A 328 -4.61 7.12 -2.92
C TYR A 328 -3.62 6.76 -4.02
N TRP A 329 -3.78 7.31 -5.23
CA TRP A 329 -2.82 7.01 -6.30
C TRP A 329 -1.41 7.51 -5.98
N ALA A 330 -1.27 8.69 -5.38
CA ALA A 330 0.02 9.18 -4.90
C ALA A 330 0.64 8.26 -3.84
N TRP A 331 -0.17 7.78 -2.89
CA TRP A 331 0.25 6.79 -1.90
C TRP A 331 0.74 5.48 -2.54
N TRP A 332 -0.05 4.91 -3.48
CA TRP A 332 0.33 3.70 -4.19
C TRP A 332 1.60 3.89 -5.03
N VAL A 333 1.78 5.05 -5.63
CA VAL A 333 3.03 5.40 -6.35
C VAL A 333 4.21 5.45 -5.39
N ALA A 334 4.07 6.03 -4.20
CA ALA A 334 5.14 6.13 -3.22
C ALA A 334 5.61 4.76 -2.71
N PHE A 335 4.69 3.83 -2.46
CA PHE A 335 5.01 2.45 -2.06
C PHE A 335 5.36 1.54 -3.23
N GLY A 336 4.98 1.90 -4.44
CA GLY A 336 5.08 1.06 -5.63
C GLY A 336 6.44 0.39 -5.83
N PRO A 337 7.57 1.11 -5.78
CA PRO A 337 8.87 0.50 -5.97
C PRO A 337 9.26 -0.50 -4.87
N LEU A 338 8.89 -0.24 -3.61
CA LEU A 338 9.15 -1.16 -2.49
C LEU A 338 8.36 -2.47 -2.63
N VAL A 339 7.06 -2.35 -2.88
CA VAL A 339 6.18 -3.51 -3.09
C VAL A 339 6.56 -4.23 -4.39
N GLY A 340 6.90 -3.48 -5.44
CA GLY A 340 7.39 -4.04 -6.70
C GLY A 340 8.67 -4.85 -6.53
N LEU A 341 9.60 -4.37 -5.71
CA LEU A 341 10.82 -5.08 -5.36
C LEU A 341 10.50 -6.42 -4.65
N PHE A 342 9.60 -6.36 -3.68
CA PHE A 342 9.17 -7.55 -2.96
C PHE A 342 8.52 -8.57 -3.90
N ILE A 343 7.58 -8.15 -4.74
CA ILE A 343 6.89 -9.00 -5.72
C ILE A 343 7.88 -9.62 -6.71
N ALA A 344 8.85 -8.84 -7.21
CA ALA A 344 9.91 -9.34 -8.07
C ALA A 344 10.70 -10.47 -7.41
N ARG A 345 11.08 -10.28 -6.14
CA ARG A 345 11.88 -11.26 -5.39
C ARG A 345 11.16 -12.57 -5.10
N ILE A 346 9.89 -12.53 -4.77
CA ILE A 346 9.10 -13.74 -4.47
C ILE A 346 8.64 -14.48 -5.73
N SER A 347 8.79 -13.88 -6.92
CA SER A 347 8.20 -14.40 -8.16
C SER A 347 9.19 -15.10 -9.10
N LYS A 348 10.42 -15.41 -8.65
CA LYS A 348 11.39 -16.19 -9.43
C LYS A 348 10.77 -17.51 -9.90
N GLY A 349 10.98 -17.89 -11.14
CA GLY A 349 10.41 -19.05 -11.80
C GLY A 349 8.96 -18.93 -12.22
N ARG A 350 8.30 -17.80 -11.96
CA ARG A 350 6.95 -17.49 -12.46
C ARG A 350 7.01 -16.78 -13.81
N SER A 351 5.98 -16.97 -14.64
CA SER A 351 5.84 -16.16 -15.85
C SER A 351 5.33 -14.74 -15.50
N LEU A 352 5.64 -13.75 -16.34
CA LEU A 352 5.11 -12.39 -16.20
C LEU A 352 3.57 -12.39 -16.10
N ARG A 353 2.90 -13.23 -16.92
CA ARG A 353 1.45 -13.43 -16.85
C ARG A 353 1.00 -13.88 -15.46
N GLN A 354 1.67 -14.89 -14.89
CA GLN A 354 1.34 -15.35 -13.53
C GLN A 354 1.53 -14.27 -12.50
N VAL A 355 2.59 -13.46 -12.62
CA VAL A 355 2.85 -12.36 -11.68
C VAL A 355 1.76 -11.29 -11.79
N ILE A 356 1.41 -10.88 -13.01
CA ILE A 356 0.38 -9.87 -13.24
C ILE A 356 -0.98 -10.36 -12.72
N ILE A 357 -1.41 -11.55 -13.13
CA ILE A 357 -2.69 -12.12 -12.68
C ILE A 357 -2.67 -12.32 -11.16
N GLY A 358 -1.55 -12.82 -10.63
CA GLY A 358 -1.38 -13.02 -9.19
C GLY A 358 -1.58 -11.73 -8.40
N MET A 359 -0.93 -10.64 -8.81
CA MET A 359 -1.10 -9.34 -8.17
C MET A 359 -2.52 -8.80 -8.30
N LEU A 360 -3.02 -8.71 -9.54
CA LEU A 360 -4.32 -8.10 -9.81
C LEU A 360 -5.46 -8.89 -9.17
N PHE A 361 -5.36 -10.21 -9.08
CA PHE A 361 -6.43 -11.03 -8.52
C PHE A 361 -6.24 -11.25 -7.01
N PHE A 362 -5.12 -11.82 -6.56
CA PHE A 362 -4.96 -12.18 -5.15
C PHE A 362 -4.65 -10.97 -4.26
N GLY A 363 -3.93 -9.97 -4.80
CA GLY A 363 -3.74 -8.71 -4.11
C GLY A 363 -5.08 -7.99 -3.89
N THR A 364 -5.85 -7.81 -4.95
CA THR A 364 -7.20 -7.22 -4.89
C THR A 364 -8.13 -8.03 -3.97
N LEU A 365 -8.15 -9.36 -4.09
CA LEU A 365 -8.98 -10.21 -3.24
C LEU A 365 -8.64 -10.03 -1.75
N GLY A 366 -7.35 -9.91 -1.44
CA GLY A 366 -6.89 -9.66 -0.08
C GLY A 366 -7.49 -8.40 0.52
N THR A 367 -7.39 -7.28 -0.19
CA THR A 367 -7.93 -6.00 0.26
C THR A 367 -9.45 -5.97 0.25
N TRP A 368 -10.10 -6.50 -0.78
CA TRP A 368 -11.56 -6.54 -0.89
C TRP A 368 -12.23 -7.33 0.22
N LEU A 369 -11.64 -8.45 0.65
CA LEU A 369 -12.20 -9.22 1.76
C LEU A 369 -12.32 -8.39 3.04
N PHE A 370 -11.33 -7.55 3.35
CA PHE A 370 -11.41 -6.65 4.48
C PHE A 370 -12.50 -5.59 4.30
N TYR A 371 -12.55 -4.93 3.16
CA TYR A 371 -13.56 -3.90 2.87
C TYR A 371 -14.99 -4.45 2.90
N LEU A 372 -15.21 -5.63 2.34
CA LEU A 372 -16.54 -6.25 2.32
C LEU A 372 -16.97 -6.73 3.69
N VAL A 373 -16.04 -7.29 4.49
CA VAL A 373 -16.39 -7.85 5.80
C VAL A 373 -16.41 -6.78 6.87
N LEU A 374 -15.33 -6.02 7.07
CA LEU A 374 -15.26 -5.01 8.13
C LEU A 374 -16.12 -3.79 7.80
N GLY A 375 -16.05 -3.31 6.54
CA GLY A 375 -16.88 -2.20 6.09
C GLY A 375 -18.37 -2.55 6.12
N GLY A 376 -18.73 -3.73 5.63
CA GLY A 376 -20.12 -4.20 5.70
C GLY A 376 -20.60 -4.40 7.13
N TYR A 377 -19.76 -4.89 8.04
CA TYR A 377 -20.09 -5.05 9.45
C TYR A 377 -20.33 -3.69 10.15
N SER A 378 -19.42 -2.74 10.00
CA SER A 378 -19.55 -1.41 10.60
C SER A 378 -20.71 -0.62 10.00
N MET A 379 -20.91 -0.72 8.69
CA MET A 379 -22.05 -0.11 7.98
C MET A 379 -23.39 -0.69 8.47
N ASN A 380 -23.49 -1.99 8.68
CA ASN A 380 -24.67 -2.62 9.23
C ASN A 380 -24.97 -2.14 10.66
N GLY A 381 -23.93 -2.01 11.51
CA GLY A 381 -24.08 -1.46 12.85
C GLY A 381 -24.57 -0.01 12.86
N GLU A 382 -24.12 0.84 11.92
CA GLU A 382 -24.61 2.21 11.72
C GLU A 382 -26.09 2.20 11.30
N LEU A 383 -26.45 1.39 10.30
CA LEU A 383 -27.83 1.31 9.80
C LEU A 383 -28.83 0.79 10.84
N ASN A 384 -28.38 -0.03 11.78
CA ASN A 384 -29.18 -0.54 12.88
C ASN A 384 -29.17 0.39 14.14
N ASN A 385 -28.46 1.54 14.09
CA ASN A 385 -28.23 2.43 15.22
C ASN A 385 -27.54 1.77 16.44
N GLU A 386 -26.73 0.73 16.20
CA GLU A 386 -25.93 0.07 17.22
C GLU A 386 -24.63 0.82 17.50
N ILE A 387 -24.06 1.44 16.47
CA ILE A 387 -22.86 2.29 16.53
C ILE A 387 -23.09 3.52 15.63
N ASN A 388 -22.40 4.62 15.92
CA ASN A 388 -22.43 5.81 15.08
C ASN A 388 -21.04 6.08 14.52
N VAL A 389 -20.69 5.38 13.43
CA VAL A 389 -19.39 5.47 12.77
C VAL A 389 -19.22 6.85 12.13
N CYS A 390 -20.27 7.36 11.50
CA CYS A 390 -20.23 8.68 10.85
C CYS A 390 -19.93 9.79 11.87
N LEU A 391 -20.54 9.78 13.05
CA LEU A 391 -20.25 10.78 14.07
C LEU A 391 -18.86 10.62 14.69
N LEU A 392 -18.44 9.37 14.97
CA LEU A 392 -17.16 9.09 15.63
C LEU A 392 -15.94 9.45 14.78
N TYR A 393 -16.02 9.32 13.45
CA TYR A 393 -14.87 9.43 12.56
C TYR A 393 -14.92 10.63 11.61
N THR A 394 -16.08 11.30 11.46
CA THR A 394 -16.19 12.50 10.62
C THR A 394 -16.22 13.80 11.42
N SER A 395 -16.63 13.78 12.69
CA SER A 395 -16.59 14.95 13.57
C SER A 395 -15.19 15.25 14.10
N ASP A 396 -14.39 14.23 14.39
CA ASP A 396 -13.02 14.41 14.88
C ASP A 396 -12.06 14.92 13.79
N ALA A 397 -12.37 14.67 12.52
CA ALA A 397 -11.59 15.19 11.40
C ALA A 397 -11.79 16.70 11.14
N ALA A 398 -12.79 17.33 11.79
CA ALA A 398 -13.02 18.77 11.70
C ALA A 398 -12.31 19.56 12.82
N ASP A 399 -11.87 18.87 13.89
CA ASP A 399 -11.23 19.48 15.07
C ASP A 399 -9.70 19.20 15.17
N GLU A 400 -9.12 18.38 14.29
CA GLU A 400 -7.68 18.14 14.11
C GLU A 400 -7.12 18.78 12.82
#